data_8be933accb2b7ceca065c92fa8e1dbf5
#
_entry.id   8be933accb2b7ceca065c92fa8e1dbf5
#
_cell.length_a   1.000
_cell.length_b   1.000
_cell.length_c   1.000
_cell.angle_alpha   90.00
_cell.angle_beta   90.00
_cell.angle_gamma   90.00
#
_symmetry.space_group_name_H-M   'P 1'
#
loop_
_entity.id
_entity.type
_entity.pdbx_description
1 polymer ?
#
loop_
_entity_poly.entity_id
_entity_poly.type
_entity_poly.pdbx_seq_one_letter_code
_entity_poly.pdbx_strand_id
1 'polypeptide(L)' 'RTSRGLGDVYKRQASVLQLVAEGLMNKEIARQLETSIRNVEKYVSRLFIKTSTSSRTELVRYALENHLVK' A
#
# COMPACT_ATOMS: atom_id res chain seq x y z
N ARG A 1 -6.03 -13.83 18.23
CA ARG A 1 -7.06 -13.55 17.25
C ARG A 1 -7.15 -12.10 16.89
N THR A 2 -7.31 -11.26 17.87
CA THR A 2 -7.34 -9.82 17.68
C THR A 2 -6.05 -9.35 17.04
N SER A 3 -4.96 -9.87 17.51
CA SER A 3 -3.65 -9.48 16.97
C SER A 3 -3.53 -9.93 15.53
N ARG A 4 -4.20 -11.02 15.16
CA ARG A 4 -4.17 -11.47 13.79
C ARG A 4 -4.89 -10.50 12.87
N GLY A 5 -6.02 -9.98 13.31
CA GLY A 5 -6.74 -9.00 12.53
C GLY A 5 -5.92 -7.74 12.34
N LEU A 6 -5.29 -7.27 13.42
CA LEU A 6 -4.44 -6.10 13.35
C LEU A 6 -3.22 -6.37 12.44
N GLY A 7 -2.62 -7.55 12.58
CA GLY A 7 -1.49 -7.91 11.76
C GLY A 7 -1.84 -7.93 10.29
N ASP A 8 -3.02 -8.45 9.96
CA ASP A 8 -3.46 -8.51 8.56
C ASP A 8 -3.61 -7.12 7.98
N VAL A 9 -4.17 -6.18 8.73
CA VAL A 9 -4.35 -4.82 8.26
C VAL A 9 -3.00 -4.17 7.96
N TYR A 10 -2.04 -4.28 8.87
CA TYR A 10 -0.73 -3.69 8.67
C TYR A 10 0.02 -4.39 7.55
N LYS A 11 -0.05 -5.70 7.50
CA LYS A 11 0.59 -6.47 6.44
C LYS A 11 0.03 -6.07 5.08
N ARG A 12 -1.28 -5.91 4.99
CA ARG A 12 -1.93 -5.58 3.73
C ARG A 12 -1.49 -4.19 3.26
N GLN A 13 -1.43 -3.23 4.18
CA GLN A 13 -0.97 -1.89 3.82
C GLN A 13 0.48 -1.89 3.36
N ALA A 14 1.34 -2.63 4.05
CA ALA A 14 2.74 -2.74 3.66
C ALA A 14 2.88 -3.41 2.30
N SER A 15 2.08 -4.44 2.04
CA SER A 15 2.10 -5.11 0.75
C SER A 15 1.68 -4.17 -0.37
N VAL A 16 0.62 -3.38 -0.15
CA VAL A 16 0.16 -2.42 -1.14
C VAL A 16 1.26 -1.40 -1.43
N LEU A 17 1.90 -0.87 -0.38
CA LEU A 17 2.96 0.10 -0.55
C LEU A 17 4.13 -0.49 -1.34
N GLN A 18 4.52 -1.72 -1.03
CA GLN A 18 5.59 -2.39 -1.73
C GLN A 18 5.27 -2.53 -3.22
N LEU A 19 4.04 -2.95 -3.53
CA LEU A 19 3.65 -3.15 -4.93
C LEU A 19 3.53 -1.83 -5.68
N VAL A 20 3.08 -0.78 -4.98
CA VAL A 20 3.06 0.56 -5.58
C VAL A 20 4.49 0.99 -5.93
N ALA A 21 5.42 0.73 -5.03
CA ALA A 21 6.83 1.09 -5.24
C ALA A 21 7.44 0.31 -6.40
N GLU A 22 6.93 -0.90 -6.65
CA GLU A 22 7.39 -1.71 -7.77
C GLU A 22 6.79 -1.27 -9.10
N GLY A 23 5.87 -0.31 -9.08
CA GLY A 23 5.30 0.22 -10.29
C GLY A 23 4.02 -0.44 -10.74
N LEU A 24 3.44 -1.30 -9.92
CA LEU A 24 2.19 -1.96 -10.28
C LEU A 24 1.01 -1.01 -10.19
N MET A 25 0.04 -1.22 -11.07
CA MET A 25 -1.19 -0.45 -11.02
C MET A 25 -2.19 -1.12 -10.06
N ASN A 26 -3.21 -0.35 -9.65
CA ASN A 26 -4.18 -0.86 -8.69
C ASN A 26 -4.80 -2.19 -9.12
N LYS A 27 -5.06 -2.33 -10.42
CA LYS A 27 -5.62 -3.56 -10.98
C LYS A 27 -4.71 -4.75 -10.71
N GLU A 28 -3.42 -4.56 -10.93
CA GLU A 28 -2.44 -5.62 -10.72
C GLU A 28 -2.26 -5.92 -9.24
N ILE A 29 -2.25 -4.88 -8.43
CA ILE A 29 -2.13 -5.05 -6.97
C ILE A 29 -3.33 -5.85 -6.45
N ALA A 30 -4.52 -5.49 -6.91
CA ALA A 30 -5.73 -6.19 -6.49
C ALA A 30 -5.66 -7.67 -6.84
N ARG A 31 -5.14 -7.98 -8.02
CA ARG A 31 -5.01 -9.36 -8.47
C ARG A 31 -4.01 -10.13 -7.60
N GLN A 32 -2.88 -9.52 -7.29
CA GLN A 32 -1.86 -10.16 -6.48
C GLN A 32 -2.31 -10.41 -5.05
N LEU A 33 -3.07 -9.48 -4.50
CA LEU A 33 -3.55 -9.58 -3.13
C LEU A 33 -4.91 -10.27 -3.05
N GLU A 34 -5.45 -10.69 -4.18
CA GLU A 34 -6.74 -11.38 -4.25
C GLU A 34 -7.83 -10.55 -3.60
N THR A 35 -7.88 -9.29 -3.96
CA THR A 35 -8.87 -8.37 -3.44
C THR A 35 -9.43 -7.52 -4.58
N SER A 36 -10.32 -6.58 -4.27
CA SER A 36 -10.92 -5.74 -5.29
C SER A 36 -10.10 -4.48 -5.51
N ILE A 37 -10.26 -3.91 -6.71
CA ILE A 37 -9.58 -2.66 -7.03
C ILE A 37 -10.01 -1.57 -6.05
N ARG A 38 -11.29 -1.57 -5.67
CA ARG A 38 -11.80 -0.60 -4.71
C ARG A 38 -11.07 -0.68 -3.37
N ASN A 39 -10.80 -1.90 -2.90
CA ASN A 39 -10.04 -2.06 -1.67
C ASN A 39 -8.62 -1.52 -1.80
N VAL A 40 -8.00 -1.78 -2.95
CA VAL A 40 -6.65 -1.25 -3.19
C VAL A 40 -6.66 0.26 -3.18
N GLU A 41 -7.67 0.87 -3.81
CA GLU A 41 -7.80 2.32 -3.80
C GLU A 41 -7.92 2.87 -2.38
N LYS A 42 -8.66 2.18 -1.52
CA LYS A 42 -8.77 2.58 -0.12
C LYS A 42 -7.42 2.54 0.59
N TYR A 43 -6.67 1.46 0.37
CA TYR A 43 -5.35 1.34 0.98
C TYR A 43 -4.41 2.43 0.50
N VAL A 44 -4.42 2.70 -0.81
CA VAL A 44 -3.57 3.72 -1.38
C VAL A 44 -3.94 5.10 -0.83
N SER A 45 -5.24 5.39 -0.74
CA SER A 45 -5.70 6.66 -0.16
C SER A 45 -5.22 6.83 1.28
N ARG A 46 -5.31 5.76 2.07
CA ARG A 46 -4.84 5.82 3.45
C ARG A 46 -3.33 6.06 3.50
N LEU A 47 -2.59 5.45 2.59
CA LEU A 47 -1.16 5.67 2.53
C LEU A 47 -0.83 7.12 2.18
N PHE A 48 -1.57 7.72 1.25
CA PHE A 48 -1.38 9.13 0.93
C PHE A 48 -1.57 10.00 2.17
N ILE A 49 -2.63 9.75 2.91
CA ILE A 49 -2.92 10.54 4.12
C ILE A 49 -1.83 10.31 5.17
N LYS A 50 -1.46 9.06 5.37
CA LYS A 50 -0.52 8.68 6.42
C LYS A 50 0.87 9.25 6.16
N THR A 51 1.26 9.33 4.89
CA THR A 51 2.58 9.82 4.52
C THR A 51 2.56 11.28 4.08
N SER A 52 1.40 11.91 4.10
CA SER A 52 1.24 13.30 3.67
C SER A 52 1.74 13.51 2.25
N THR A 53 1.49 12.54 1.38
CA THR A 53 1.85 12.65 -0.03
C THR A 53 0.59 12.83 -0.86
N SER A 54 0.73 13.40 -2.06
CA SER A 54 -0.41 13.68 -2.92
C SER A 54 -0.33 12.97 -4.26
N SER A 55 0.74 12.23 -4.54
CA SER A 55 0.86 11.49 -5.79
C SER A 55 1.60 10.17 -5.54
N ARG A 56 1.45 9.24 -6.48
CA ARG A 56 2.11 7.96 -6.36
C ARG A 56 3.63 8.12 -6.39
N THR A 57 4.12 9.05 -7.19
CA THR A 57 5.56 9.31 -7.26
C THR A 57 6.09 9.76 -5.90
N GLU A 58 5.38 10.67 -5.24
CA GLU A 58 5.77 11.13 -3.92
C GLU A 58 5.69 9.99 -2.90
N LEU A 59 4.65 9.17 -3.01
CA LEU A 59 4.49 8.04 -2.10
C LEU A 59 5.65 7.06 -2.24
N VAL A 60 6.03 6.74 -3.46
CA VAL A 60 7.15 5.83 -3.71
C VAL A 60 8.45 6.42 -3.16
N ARG A 61 8.67 7.70 -3.41
CA ARG A 61 9.87 8.38 -2.89
C ARG A 61 9.91 8.34 -1.37
N TYR A 62 8.77 8.65 -0.74
CA TYR A 62 8.69 8.60 0.71
C TYR A 62 9.04 7.21 1.24
N ALA A 63 8.49 6.19 0.60
CA ALA A 63 8.73 4.81 1.03
C ALA A 63 10.19 4.43 0.91
N LEU A 64 10.83 4.85 -0.17
CA LEU A 64 12.25 4.55 -0.38
C LEU A 64 13.14 5.30 0.60
N GLU A 65 12.83 6.58 0.84
CA GLU A 65 13.63 7.41 1.75
C GLU A 65 13.54 6.92 3.18
N ASN A 66 12.43 6.33 3.56
CA ASN A 66 12.21 5.86 4.92
C ASN A 66 12.42 4.35 5.06
N HIS A 67 12.92 3.71 4.01
CA HIS A 67 13.20 2.28 4.00
C HIS A 67 11.96 1.44 4.34
N LEU A 68 10.80 1.89 3.88
CA LEU A 68 9.54 1.17 4.10
C LEU A 68 9.35 0.05 3.09
N VAL A 69 10.04 0.11 1.97
CA VAL A 69 9.98 -0.91 0.92
C VAL A 69 11.39 -1.34 0.56
N LYS A 70 11.46 -2.53 -0.02
CA LYS A 70 12.76 -3.10 -0.40
C LYS A 70 13.17 -2.74 -1.79
#